data_c85ac406e593731bd84d955582c839d9
#
_entry.id   c85ac406e593731bd84d955582c839d9
#
_cell.length_a   1.000
_cell.length_b   1.000
_cell.length_c   1.000
_cell.angle_alpha   90.00
_cell.angle_beta   90.00
_cell.angle_gamma   90.00
#
_symmetry.space_group_name_H-M   'P 1'
#
loop_
_entity.id
_entity.type
_entity.pdbx_description
1 polymer ?
#
loop_
_entity_poly.entity_id
_entity_poly.type
_entity_poly.pdbx_seq_one_letter_code
_entity_poly.pdbx_strand_id
1 'polypeptide(L)'
;MQGRAELFALQAGCRGCHVCVDEGIIPEANPTFEGRWGAPFFLVGQAPGPVERESRRPFSGRAGKELDRWMVRAGFESADEFRRLTYIAALMRCFPGRNRAGNGDLKPPPKAVANCSHWLDAELRILKPKMLILVGQLAIARFLGPGRLEDRVGRKFGDPPVMVPLPHPSGQSRWLNDPANRQRLTAALALIGQFRLTLAPASISRSNSDGGPDKPHRARRVTQG
;
A
#
# COMPACT_ATOMS: atom_id res chain seq x y z
N MET A 1 -15.83 5.20 16.43
CA MET A 1 -14.77 4.61 17.28
C MET A 1 -14.62 3.10 17.07
N GLN A 2 -15.70 2.36 16.91
CA GLN A 2 -15.71 0.88 16.78
C GLN A 2 -14.84 0.32 15.64
N GLY A 3 -14.97 0.81 14.41
CA GLY A 3 -14.21 0.29 13.27
C GLY A 3 -12.68 0.52 13.36
N ARG A 4 -12.22 1.57 14.05
CA ARG A 4 -10.80 1.80 14.30
C ARG A 4 -10.23 0.75 15.27
N ALA A 5 -10.98 0.42 16.32
CA ALA A 5 -10.60 -0.62 17.28
C ALA A 5 -10.61 -2.01 16.61
N GLU A 6 -11.62 -2.28 15.76
CA GLU A 6 -11.72 -3.53 14.99
C GLU A 6 -10.52 -3.70 14.04
N LEU A 7 -10.12 -2.63 13.31
CA LEU A 7 -8.93 -2.66 12.46
C LEU A 7 -7.65 -2.94 13.26
N PHE A 8 -7.50 -2.29 14.41
CA PHE A 8 -6.33 -2.50 15.27
C PHE A 8 -6.23 -3.94 15.75
N ALA A 9 -7.34 -4.54 16.21
CA ALA A 9 -7.38 -5.94 16.62
C ALA A 9 -7.07 -6.89 15.46
N LEU A 10 -7.64 -6.63 14.27
CA LEU A 10 -7.36 -7.40 13.06
C LEU A 10 -5.87 -7.34 12.67
N GLN A 11 -5.26 -6.15 12.71
CA GLN A 11 -3.85 -5.96 12.42
C GLN A 11 -2.95 -6.69 13.43
N ALA A 12 -3.31 -6.67 14.71
CA ALA A 12 -2.58 -7.40 15.76
C ALA A 12 -2.64 -8.92 15.51
N GLY A 13 -3.83 -9.47 15.21
CA GLY A 13 -3.99 -10.88 14.84
C GLY A 13 -3.20 -11.25 13.59
N CYS A 14 -3.23 -10.43 12.55
CA CYS A 14 -2.46 -10.67 11.33
C CYS A 14 -0.95 -10.69 11.59
N ARG A 15 -0.43 -9.79 12.42
CA ARG A 15 1.01 -9.78 12.80
C ARG A 15 1.44 -11.06 13.54
N GLY A 16 0.54 -11.65 14.31
CA GLY A 16 0.78 -12.91 15.04
C GLY A 16 0.45 -14.16 14.22
N CYS A 17 0.10 -14.07 12.93
CA CYS A 17 -0.28 -15.21 12.12
C CYS A 17 0.91 -16.11 11.77
N HIS A 18 0.80 -17.42 12.10
CA HIS A 18 1.80 -18.45 11.82
C HIS A 18 1.28 -19.60 10.93
N VAL A 19 0.05 -19.55 10.44
CA VAL A 19 -0.63 -20.65 9.72
C VAL A 19 0.23 -21.28 8.61
N CYS A 20 0.88 -20.45 7.78
CA CYS A 20 1.72 -20.95 6.68
C CYS A 20 3.04 -21.60 7.16
N VAL A 21 3.52 -21.27 8.36
CA VAL A 21 4.67 -21.92 9.00
C VAL A 21 4.22 -23.28 9.54
N ASP A 22 3.11 -23.31 10.27
CA ASP A 22 2.56 -24.53 10.87
C ASP A 22 2.20 -25.58 9.80
N GLU A 23 1.82 -25.12 8.61
CA GLU A 23 1.55 -25.96 7.44
C GLU A 23 2.80 -26.28 6.59
N GLY A 24 3.99 -25.84 6.98
CA GLY A 24 5.24 -26.08 6.25
C GLY A 24 5.35 -25.40 4.88
N ILE A 25 4.53 -24.37 4.61
CA ILE A 25 4.55 -23.63 3.33
C ILE A 25 5.73 -22.67 3.26
N ILE A 26 6.07 -22.02 4.38
CA ILE A 26 7.21 -21.10 4.51
C ILE A 26 7.95 -21.38 5.82
N PRO A 27 9.26 -21.09 5.88
CA PRO A 27 10.06 -21.37 7.07
C PRO A 27 9.85 -20.35 8.21
N GLU A 28 9.34 -19.15 7.90
CA GLU A 28 9.25 -18.05 8.85
C GLU A 28 8.03 -17.17 8.57
N ALA A 29 7.30 -16.81 9.63
CA ALA A 29 6.20 -15.86 9.55
C ALA A 29 6.74 -14.41 9.61
N ASN A 30 6.38 -13.62 8.60
CA ASN A 30 6.74 -12.22 8.47
C ASN A 30 5.63 -11.38 7.85
N PRO A 31 4.42 -11.35 8.46
CA PRO A 31 3.28 -10.63 7.89
C PRO A 31 3.61 -9.16 7.69
N THR A 32 3.46 -8.69 6.45
CA THR A 32 3.86 -7.36 5.99
C THR A 32 2.66 -6.63 5.41
N PHE A 33 2.30 -5.51 6.01
CA PHE A 33 1.26 -4.58 5.57
C PHE A 33 1.44 -3.24 6.27
N GLU A 34 0.85 -2.18 5.72
CA GLU A 34 0.94 -0.82 6.25
C GLU A 34 -0.37 -0.09 5.98
N GLY A 35 -0.84 0.73 6.91
CA GLY A 35 -1.97 1.61 6.70
C GLY A 35 -2.77 1.87 7.97
N ARG A 36 -3.71 2.82 7.85
CA ARG A 36 -4.48 3.33 8.97
C ARG A 36 -5.97 3.38 8.65
N TRP A 37 -6.76 3.52 9.69
CA TRP A 37 -8.19 3.79 9.58
C TRP A 37 -8.45 5.04 8.74
N GLY A 38 -9.46 4.96 7.87
CA GLY A 38 -9.90 6.08 7.04
C GLY A 38 -9.07 6.31 5.78
N ALA A 39 -8.12 5.41 5.45
CA ALA A 39 -7.39 5.47 4.18
C ALA A 39 -8.36 5.35 3.00
N PRO A 40 -8.44 6.35 2.10
CA PRO A 40 -9.36 6.31 0.96
C PRO A 40 -8.92 5.35 -0.15
N PHE A 41 -7.61 5.06 -0.23
CA PHE A 41 -7.03 4.10 -1.14
C PHE A 41 -6.70 2.79 -0.43
N PHE A 42 -6.80 1.69 -1.16
CA PHE A 42 -6.28 0.39 -0.74
C PHE A 42 -5.46 -0.20 -1.89
N LEU A 43 -4.20 -0.48 -1.66
CA LEU A 43 -3.35 -1.13 -2.64
C LEU A 43 -3.19 -2.61 -2.30
N VAL A 44 -3.44 -3.46 -3.30
CA VAL A 44 -3.26 -4.92 -3.18
C VAL A 44 -2.11 -5.36 -4.09
N GLY A 45 -1.03 -5.88 -3.47
CA GLY A 45 0.08 -6.55 -4.15
C GLY A 45 -0.05 -8.07 -4.16
N GLN A 46 0.99 -8.76 -4.65
CA GLN A 46 1.02 -10.23 -4.65
C GLN A 46 1.48 -10.80 -3.31
N ALA A 47 2.71 -10.50 -2.94
CA ALA A 47 3.40 -10.91 -1.71
C ALA A 47 4.58 -9.98 -1.45
N PRO A 48 5.10 -9.91 -0.20
CA PRO A 48 6.36 -9.25 0.11
C PRO A 48 7.55 -9.92 -0.58
N GLY A 49 8.57 -9.13 -0.90
CA GLY A 49 9.88 -9.60 -1.30
C GLY A 49 10.85 -9.75 -0.10
N PRO A 50 12.13 -10.08 -0.33
CA PRO A 50 13.10 -10.26 0.74
C PRO A 50 13.37 -8.98 1.53
N VAL A 51 13.39 -7.82 0.87
CA VAL A 51 13.58 -6.52 1.55
C VAL A 51 12.39 -6.21 2.46
N GLU A 52 11.18 -6.47 2.00
CA GLU A 52 9.95 -6.29 2.78
C GLU A 52 9.86 -7.26 3.95
N ARG A 53 10.39 -8.50 3.81
CA ARG A 53 10.50 -9.45 4.91
C ARG A 53 11.32 -8.89 6.07
N GLU A 54 12.46 -8.26 5.75
CA GLU A 54 13.37 -7.69 6.74
C GLU A 54 12.84 -6.39 7.34
N SER A 55 12.38 -5.46 6.48
CA SER A 55 11.90 -4.14 6.91
C SER A 55 10.51 -4.17 7.54
N ARG A 56 9.74 -5.25 7.35
CA ARG A 56 8.31 -5.34 7.72
C ARG A 56 7.45 -4.22 7.12
N ARG A 57 7.94 -3.59 6.06
CA ARG A 57 7.26 -2.50 5.35
C ARG A 57 6.98 -2.91 3.91
N PRO A 58 5.72 -2.86 3.45
CA PRO A 58 5.37 -3.24 2.09
C PRO A 58 5.97 -2.26 1.07
N PHE A 59 6.37 -2.78 -0.09
CA PHE A 59 6.96 -2.01 -1.17
C PHE A 59 8.15 -1.13 -0.71
N SER A 60 9.08 -1.68 0.06
CA SER A 60 10.31 -1.01 0.51
C SER A 60 11.52 -1.29 -0.39
N GLY A 61 11.47 -2.35 -1.22
CA GLY A 61 12.50 -2.72 -2.16
C GLY A 61 12.48 -1.93 -3.47
N ARG A 62 13.17 -2.45 -4.49
CA ARG A 62 13.29 -1.81 -5.83
C ARG A 62 11.93 -1.58 -6.50
N ALA A 63 11.03 -2.56 -6.41
CA ALA A 63 9.67 -2.44 -6.95
C ALA A 63 8.90 -1.32 -6.24
N GLY A 64 9.07 -1.18 -4.93
CA GLY A 64 8.46 -0.11 -4.15
C GLY A 64 8.94 1.28 -4.56
N LYS A 65 10.23 1.46 -4.77
CA LYS A 65 10.78 2.74 -5.27
C LYS A 65 10.21 3.12 -6.64
N GLU A 66 9.96 2.15 -7.50
CA GLU A 66 9.31 2.42 -8.79
C GLU A 66 7.82 2.75 -8.62
N LEU A 67 7.11 2.04 -7.75
CA LEU A 67 5.73 2.36 -7.39
C LEU A 67 5.62 3.78 -6.82
N ASP A 68 6.51 4.17 -5.93
CA ASP A 68 6.54 5.51 -5.35
C ASP A 68 6.71 6.60 -6.45
N ARG A 69 7.60 6.36 -7.45
CA ARG A 69 7.72 7.26 -8.62
C ARG A 69 6.42 7.32 -9.45
N TRP A 70 5.75 6.19 -9.64
CA TRP A 70 4.46 6.17 -10.34
C TRP A 70 3.41 6.99 -9.60
N MET A 71 3.36 6.90 -8.27
CA MET A 71 2.39 7.66 -7.50
C MET A 71 2.67 9.17 -7.51
N VAL A 72 3.94 9.58 -7.48
CA VAL A 72 4.29 11.00 -7.71
C VAL A 72 3.86 11.45 -9.12
N ARG A 73 4.08 10.63 -10.16
CA ARG A 73 3.58 10.90 -11.53
C ARG A 73 2.04 10.93 -11.60
N ALA A 74 1.35 10.20 -10.74
CA ALA A 74 -0.11 10.24 -10.62
C ALA A 74 -0.62 11.52 -9.91
N GLY A 75 0.27 12.37 -9.40
CA GLY A 75 -0.07 13.66 -8.78
C GLY A 75 -0.09 13.65 -7.26
N PHE A 76 0.43 12.62 -6.59
CA PHE A 76 0.73 12.73 -5.16
C PHE A 76 1.93 13.63 -4.95
N GLU A 77 1.91 14.44 -3.89
CA GLU A 77 3.00 15.38 -3.56
C GLU A 77 4.31 14.64 -3.26
N SER A 78 4.21 13.45 -2.68
CA SER A 78 5.33 12.61 -2.31
C SER A 78 4.89 11.14 -2.14
N ALA A 79 5.87 10.24 -2.07
CA ALA A 79 5.64 8.86 -1.66
C ALA A 79 5.01 8.76 -0.26
N ASP A 80 5.37 9.64 0.65
CA ASP A 80 4.83 9.66 2.01
C ASP A 80 3.37 10.10 2.03
N GLU A 81 2.97 11.05 1.19
CA GLU A 81 1.56 11.39 1.03
C GLU A 81 0.76 10.19 0.52
N PHE A 82 1.24 9.53 -0.53
CA PHE A 82 0.60 8.33 -1.06
C PHE A 82 0.42 7.28 0.03
N ARG A 83 1.47 6.95 0.79
CA ARG A 83 1.43 5.96 1.87
C ARG A 83 0.49 6.38 3.01
N ARG A 84 0.46 7.65 3.35
CA ARG A 84 -0.46 8.18 4.36
C ARG A 84 -1.94 8.02 3.97
N LEU A 85 -2.25 8.11 2.68
CA LEU A 85 -3.60 8.01 2.13
C LEU A 85 -3.98 6.58 1.73
N THR A 86 -3.06 5.62 1.79
CA THR A 86 -3.24 4.28 1.26
C THR A 86 -3.03 3.21 2.34
N TYR A 87 -3.96 2.26 2.40
CA TYR A 87 -3.70 0.99 3.08
C TYR A 87 -3.03 0.04 2.08
N ILE A 88 -1.88 -0.50 2.43
CA ILE A 88 -1.05 -1.32 1.53
C ILE A 88 -0.97 -2.74 2.08
N ALA A 89 -1.44 -3.69 1.32
CA ALA A 89 -1.42 -5.09 1.67
C ALA A 89 -1.16 -5.97 0.44
N ALA A 90 -1.10 -7.29 0.63
CA ALA A 90 -0.88 -8.25 -0.43
C ALA A 90 -1.78 -9.48 -0.28
N LEU A 91 -1.95 -10.26 -1.36
CA LEU A 91 -2.71 -11.50 -1.34
C LEU A 91 -2.11 -12.52 -0.35
N MET A 92 -0.79 -12.62 -0.30
CA MET A 92 -0.05 -13.35 0.74
C MET A 92 0.72 -12.33 1.58
N ARG A 93 0.63 -12.43 2.89
CA ARG A 93 1.24 -11.45 3.82
C ARG A 93 2.72 -11.66 4.08
N CYS A 94 3.21 -12.87 3.87
CA CYS A 94 4.57 -13.26 4.13
C CYS A 94 5.36 -13.45 2.83
N PHE A 95 6.69 -13.36 2.92
CA PHE A 95 7.58 -13.65 1.80
C PHE A 95 7.52 -15.13 1.44
N PRO A 96 7.18 -15.49 0.20
CA PRO A 96 7.02 -16.89 -0.21
C PRO A 96 8.35 -17.64 -0.41
N GLY A 97 9.48 -16.94 -0.39
CA GLY A 97 10.80 -17.50 -0.68
C GLY A 97 11.32 -17.14 -2.07
N ARG A 98 12.57 -17.54 -2.35
CA ARG A 98 13.19 -17.40 -3.67
C ARG A 98 13.00 -18.65 -4.50
N ASN A 99 12.98 -18.49 -5.83
CA ASN A 99 13.02 -19.64 -6.74
C ASN A 99 14.35 -20.38 -6.63
N ARG A 100 14.40 -21.65 -7.07
CA ARG A 100 15.61 -22.48 -6.98
C ARG A 100 16.82 -21.90 -7.71
N ALA A 101 16.60 -21.10 -8.74
CA ALA A 101 17.68 -20.42 -9.50
C ALA A 101 18.21 -19.17 -8.80
N GLY A 102 17.58 -18.70 -7.71
CA GLY A 102 17.98 -17.52 -6.94
C GLY A 102 17.78 -16.17 -7.65
N ASN A 103 17.24 -16.18 -8.87
CA ASN A 103 17.12 -14.99 -9.72
C ASN A 103 15.73 -14.29 -9.63
N GLY A 104 14.85 -14.76 -8.75
CA GLY A 104 13.53 -14.17 -8.54
C GLY A 104 12.81 -14.77 -7.34
N ASP A 105 11.74 -14.12 -6.94
CA ASP A 105 10.90 -14.55 -5.84
C ASP A 105 9.87 -15.58 -6.34
N LEU A 106 9.49 -16.51 -5.47
CA LEU A 106 8.41 -17.44 -5.74
C LEU A 106 7.08 -16.69 -5.86
N LYS A 107 6.23 -17.18 -6.77
CA LYS A 107 4.82 -16.76 -6.73
C LYS A 107 4.17 -17.30 -5.47
N PRO A 108 3.27 -16.54 -4.83
CA PRO A 108 2.50 -17.03 -3.71
C PRO A 108 1.82 -18.37 -4.04
N PRO A 109 2.01 -19.42 -3.25
CA PRO A 109 1.26 -20.67 -3.44
C PRO A 109 -0.24 -20.42 -3.26
N PRO A 110 -1.13 -21.07 -4.05
CA PRO A 110 -2.57 -20.87 -3.93
C PRO A 110 -3.09 -21.10 -2.51
N LYS A 111 -2.56 -22.12 -1.80
CA LYS A 111 -2.93 -22.40 -0.41
C LYS A 111 -2.58 -21.25 0.53
N ALA A 112 -1.39 -20.63 0.38
CA ALA A 112 -1.01 -19.49 1.19
C ALA A 112 -1.89 -18.25 0.91
N VAL A 113 -2.28 -18.05 -0.35
CA VAL A 113 -3.24 -16.99 -0.72
C VAL A 113 -4.61 -17.25 -0.08
N ALA A 114 -5.08 -18.51 -0.09
CA ALA A 114 -6.33 -18.91 0.57
C ALA A 114 -6.26 -18.68 2.09
N ASN A 115 -5.16 -19.07 2.74
CA ASN A 115 -4.92 -18.85 4.17
C ASN A 115 -4.93 -17.37 4.55
N CYS A 116 -4.46 -16.48 3.66
CA CYS A 116 -4.41 -15.04 3.90
C CYS A 116 -5.69 -14.29 3.51
N SER A 117 -6.61 -14.91 2.77
CA SER A 117 -7.77 -14.23 2.18
C SER A 117 -8.66 -13.57 3.22
N HIS A 118 -8.87 -14.21 4.37
CA HIS A 118 -9.72 -13.66 5.44
C HIS A 118 -9.18 -12.34 6.02
N TRP A 119 -7.85 -12.13 6.05
CA TRP A 119 -7.26 -10.85 6.46
C TRP A 119 -7.61 -9.74 5.47
N LEU A 120 -7.41 -10.01 4.18
CA LEU A 120 -7.70 -9.04 3.11
C LEU A 120 -9.20 -8.69 3.07
N ASP A 121 -10.06 -9.71 3.12
CA ASP A 121 -11.51 -9.52 3.04
C ASP A 121 -12.04 -8.76 4.27
N ALA A 122 -11.51 -9.04 5.47
CA ALA A 122 -11.86 -8.29 6.68
C ALA A 122 -11.37 -6.84 6.64
N GLU A 123 -10.15 -6.57 6.16
CA GLU A 123 -9.64 -5.20 6.00
C GLU A 123 -10.49 -4.39 5.03
N LEU A 124 -10.87 -4.97 3.88
CA LEU A 124 -11.72 -4.30 2.89
C LEU A 124 -13.11 -4.00 3.47
N ARG A 125 -13.69 -4.94 4.22
CA ARG A 125 -14.99 -4.77 4.90
C ARG A 125 -14.96 -3.67 5.94
N ILE A 126 -13.87 -3.59 6.73
CA ILE A 126 -13.71 -2.61 7.81
C ILE A 126 -13.39 -1.22 7.24
N LEU A 127 -12.44 -1.13 6.31
CA LEU A 127 -11.94 0.13 5.79
C LEU A 127 -12.87 0.78 4.77
N LYS A 128 -13.60 -0.02 4.00
CA LYS A 128 -14.47 0.44 2.91
C LYS A 128 -13.79 1.49 2.02
N PRO A 129 -12.62 1.14 1.43
CA PRO A 129 -11.86 2.10 0.64
C PRO A 129 -12.69 2.56 -0.56
N LYS A 130 -12.43 3.77 -1.02
CA LYS A 130 -13.10 4.32 -2.21
C LYS A 130 -12.45 3.87 -3.51
N MET A 131 -11.15 3.55 -3.46
CA MET A 131 -10.39 3.04 -4.61
C MET A 131 -9.49 1.88 -4.21
N LEU A 132 -9.48 0.83 -5.05
CA LEU A 132 -8.51 -0.26 -5.01
C LEU A 132 -7.48 -0.09 -6.12
N ILE A 133 -6.20 -0.11 -5.78
CA ILE A 133 -5.08 -0.14 -6.72
C ILE A 133 -4.58 -1.59 -6.75
N LEU A 134 -4.78 -2.28 -7.87
CA LEU A 134 -4.47 -3.71 -8.02
C LEU A 134 -3.13 -3.87 -8.74
N VAL A 135 -2.07 -4.26 -8.01
CA VAL A 135 -0.70 -4.31 -8.53
C VAL A 135 -0.28 -5.72 -8.89
N GLY A 136 -0.11 -5.95 -10.18
CA GLY A 136 0.34 -7.22 -10.75
C GLY A 136 -0.79 -8.22 -11.04
N GLN A 137 -0.47 -9.19 -11.90
CA GLN A 137 -1.44 -10.12 -12.47
C GLN A 137 -2.28 -10.87 -11.44
N LEU A 138 -1.67 -11.34 -10.34
CA LEU A 138 -2.41 -12.11 -9.33
C LEU A 138 -3.42 -11.23 -8.57
N ALA A 139 -3.04 -10.02 -8.19
CA ALA A 139 -3.95 -9.08 -7.55
C ALA A 139 -5.11 -8.71 -8.49
N ILE A 140 -4.80 -8.42 -9.76
CA ILE A 140 -5.81 -8.13 -10.79
C ILE A 140 -6.77 -9.31 -10.95
N ALA A 141 -6.24 -10.53 -11.07
CA ALA A 141 -7.06 -11.72 -11.26
C ALA A 141 -7.97 -12.04 -10.07
N ARG A 142 -7.55 -11.73 -8.83
CA ARG A 142 -8.37 -11.93 -7.61
C ARG A 142 -9.67 -11.11 -7.64
N PHE A 143 -9.65 -9.91 -8.21
CA PHE A 143 -10.78 -8.99 -8.19
C PHE A 143 -11.54 -8.92 -9.51
N LEU A 144 -10.86 -9.09 -10.63
CA LEU A 144 -11.42 -8.92 -11.97
C LEU A 144 -11.48 -10.23 -12.79
N GLY A 145 -11.11 -11.35 -12.17
CA GLY A 145 -10.97 -12.63 -12.86
C GLY A 145 -9.72 -12.73 -13.74
N PRO A 146 -9.49 -13.86 -14.41
CA PRO A 146 -8.36 -14.03 -15.34
C PRO A 146 -8.50 -13.09 -16.55
N GLY A 147 -7.37 -12.68 -17.13
CA GLY A 147 -7.35 -11.78 -18.30
C GLY A 147 -5.96 -11.21 -18.55
N ARG A 148 -5.76 -10.57 -19.70
CA ARG A 148 -4.48 -9.96 -20.09
C ARG A 148 -4.32 -8.58 -19.46
N LEU A 149 -3.09 -8.19 -19.17
CA LEU A 149 -2.80 -6.85 -18.63
C LEU A 149 -3.21 -5.73 -19.61
N GLU A 150 -3.00 -5.97 -20.91
CA GLU A 150 -3.32 -5.03 -21.99
C GLU A 150 -4.80 -4.63 -22.02
N ASP A 151 -5.68 -5.54 -21.59
CA ASP A 151 -7.12 -5.33 -21.57
C ASP A 151 -7.60 -4.63 -20.29
N ARG A 152 -6.75 -4.57 -19.27
CA ARG A 152 -7.08 -4.11 -17.92
C ARG A 152 -6.40 -2.81 -17.53
N VAL A 153 -5.10 -2.69 -17.78
CA VAL A 153 -4.31 -1.51 -17.42
C VAL A 153 -4.72 -0.31 -18.27
N GLY A 154 -4.90 0.84 -17.64
CA GLY A 154 -5.40 2.06 -18.28
C GLY A 154 -6.92 2.22 -18.22
N ARG A 155 -7.61 1.30 -17.57
CA ARG A 155 -9.08 1.34 -17.38
C ARG A 155 -9.42 1.29 -15.89
N LYS A 156 -10.62 1.75 -15.55
CA LYS A 156 -11.22 1.62 -14.22
C LYS A 156 -12.38 0.62 -14.28
N PHE A 157 -12.63 -0.07 -13.17
CA PHE A 157 -13.68 -1.09 -13.05
C PHE A 157 -14.47 -0.87 -11.76
N GLY A 158 -15.77 -1.20 -11.82
CA GLY A 158 -16.69 -1.11 -10.66
C GLY A 158 -17.07 0.31 -10.26
N ASP A 159 -18.12 0.39 -9.47
CA ASP A 159 -18.47 1.54 -8.64
C ASP A 159 -17.87 1.36 -7.24
N PRO A 160 -17.89 2.36 -6.35
CA PRO A 160 -17.10 2.26 -5.12
C PRO A 160 -17.13 0.88 -4.45
N PRO A 161 -15.94 0.29 -4.29
CA PRO A 161 -14.62 0.82 -4.63
C PRO A 161 -14.31 0.75 -6.13
N VAL A 162 -13.86 1.87 -6.70
CA VAL A 162 -13.31 1.88 -8.07
C VAL A 162 -11.99 1.13 -8.09
N MET A 163 -11.82 0.20 -9.02
CA MET A 163 -10.60 -0.61 -9.14
C MET A 163 -9.74 -0.12 -10.31
N VAL A 164 -8.46 0.14 -10.07
CA VAL A 164 -7.49 0.54 -11.09
C VAL A 164 -6.33 -0.46 -11.12
N PRO A 165 -6.23 -1.28 -12.18
CA PRO A 165 -5.14 -2.21 -12.38
C PRO A 165 -3.83 -1.52 -12.76
N LEU A 166 -2.72 -1.97 -12.17
CA LEU A 166 -1.35 -1.60 -12.52
C LEU A 166 -0.52 -2.85 -12.84
N PRO A 167 0.45 -2.79 -13.76
CA PRO A 167 1.41 -3.85 -13.91
C PRO A 167 2.27 -3.95 -12.66
N HIS A 168 3.03 -5.05 -12.52
CA HIS A 168 3.98 -5.15 -11.41
C HIS A 168 5.17 -4.19 -11.64
N PRO A 169 5.57 -3.36 -10.67
CA PRO A 169 6.60 -2.33 -10.84
C PRO A 169 8.04 -2.88 -10.79
N SER A 170 8.24 -4.20 -10.82
CA SER A 170 9.58 -4.77 -10.89
C SER A 170 10.20 -4.59 -12.27
N GLY A 171 11.51 -4.33 -12.32
CA GLY A 171 12.27 -4.26 -13.57
C GLY A 171 12.37 -5.60 -14.32
N GLN A 172 11.89 -6.70 -13.76
CA GLN A 172 11.80 -8.01 -14.43
C GLN A 172 10.61 -8.10 -15.40
N SER A 173 9.64 -7.19 -15.28
CA SER A 173 8.50 -7.16 -16.20
C SER A 173 8.90 -6.51 -17.52
N ARG A 174 8.96 -7.30 -18.59
CA ARG A 174 9.17 -6.79 -19.96
C ARG A 174 7.95 -6.07 -20.54
N TRP A 175 6.82 -6.09 -19.83
CA TRP A 175 5.57 -5.53 -20.30
C TRP A 175 5.68 -4.03 -20.64
N LEU A 176 6.45 -3.28 -19.84
CA LEU A 176 6.69 -1.85 -20.06
C LEU A 176 7.72 -1.54 -21.16
N ASN A 177 8.34 -2.57 -21.81
CA ASN A 177 9.19 -2.34 -22.96
C ASN A 177 8.38 -1.89 -24.18
N ASP A 178 7.10 -2.30 -24.28
CA ASP A 178 6.17 -1.86 -25.32
C ASP A 178 5.69 -0.42 -25.04
N PRO A 179 5.84 0.50 -26.03
CA PRO A 179 5.34 1.87 -25.92
C PRO A 179 3.84 1.97 -25.64
N ALA A 180 3.03 1.09 -26.23
CA ALA A 180 1.59 1.07 -25.99
C ALA A 180 1.26 0.74 -24.53
N ASN A 181 2.04 -0.12 -23.90
CA ASN A 181 1.87 -0.48 -22.50
C ASN A 181 2.30 0.65 -21.55
N ARG A 182 3.31 1.45 -21.94
CA ARG A 182 3.65 2.67 -21.20
C ARG A 182 2.52 3.71 -21.25
N GLN A 183 1.84 3.83 -22.40
CA GLN A 183 0.66 4.70 -22.51
C GLN A 183 -0.49 4.21 -21.62
N ARG A 184 -0.73 2.88 -21.56
CA ARG A 184 -1.72 2.29 -20.66
C ARG A 184 -1.40 2.57 -19.19
N LEU A 185 -0.13 2.44 -18.80
CA LEU A 185 0.30 2.82 -17.45
C LEU A 185 0.02 4.31 -17.19
N THR A 186 0.36 5.20 -18.12
CA THR A 186 0.10 6.64 -17.97
C THR A 186 -1.40 6.91 -17.80
N ALA A 187 -2.25 6.25 -18.56
CA ALA A 187 -3.71 6.36 -18.41
C ALA A 187 -4.18 5.86 -17.03
N ALA A 188 -3.64 4.73 -16.54
CA ALA A 188 -3.98 4.24 -15.19
C ALA A 188 -3.57 5.22 -14.09
N LEU A 189 -2.37 5.81 -14.19
CA LEU A 189 -1.90 6.81 -13.24
C LEU A 189 -2.77 8.09 -13.27
N ALA A 190 -3.22 8.51 -14.45
CA ALA A 190 -4.15 9.64 -14.58
C ALA A 190 -5.49 9.37 -13.87
N LEU A 191 -6.03 8.15 -13.96
CA LEU A 191 -7.25 7.76 -13.24
C LEU A 191 -7.06 7.83 -11.71
N ILE A 192 -5.92 7.39 -11.19
CA ILE A 192 -5.59 7.47 -9.76
C ILE A 192 -5.46 8.95 -9.34
N GLY A 193 -4.78 9.76 -10.14
CA GLY A 193 -4.60 11.18 -9.87
C GLY A 193 -5.91 11.97 -9.89
N GLN A 194 -6.77 11.71 -10.86
CA GLN A 194 -8.12 12.31 -10.94
C GLN A 194 -8.92 12.00 -9.66
N PHE A 195 -8.88 10.75 -9.21
CA PHE A 195 -9.56 10.37 -7.97
C PHE A 195 -8.94 11.07 -6.75
N ARG A 196 -7.60 11.18 -6.64
CA ARG A 196 -6.93 11.91 -5.56
C ARG A 196 -7.45 13.35 -5.46
N LEU A 197 -7.64 14.03 -6.59
CA LEU A 197 -8.14 15.41 -6.63
C LEU A 197 -9.59 15.53 -6.11
N THR A 198 -10.39 14.47 -6.13
CA THR A 198 -11.74 14.47 -5.55
C THR A 198 -11.74 14.36 -4.03
N LEU A 199 -10.62 13.94 -3.44
CA LEU A 199 -10.47 13.94 -2.00
C LEU A 199 -10.23 15.39 -1.57
N ALA A 200 -11.15 15.97 -0.79
CA ALA A 200 -10.93 17.26 -0.17
C ALA A 200 -9.55 17.26 0.52
N PRO A 201 -8.79 18.35 0.48
CA PRO A 201 -7.56 18.43 1.24
C PRO A 201 -7.91 18.06 2.68
N ALA A 202 -7.27 17.00 3.18
CA ALA A 202 -7.45 16.61 4.56
C ALA A 202 -7.16 17.87 5.37
N SER A 203 -8.18 18.41 6.01
CA SER A 203 -8.05 19.56 6.90
C SER A 203 -6.93 19.21 7.87
N ILE A 204 -5.76 19.79 7.63
CA ILE A 204 -4.65 19.72 8.55
C ILE A 204 -5.13 20.56 9.73
N SER A 205 -5.75 19.92 10.71
CA SER A 205 -5.92 20.54 12.02
C SER A 205 -4.50 20.73 12.57
N ARG A 206 -3.92 21.88 12.27
CA ARG A 206 -2.81 22.40 13.05
C ARG A 206 -3.39 22.63 14.43
N SER A 207 -3.20 21.69 15.32
CA SER A 207 -3.31 21.96 16.75
C SER A 207 -2.20 22.97 17.05
N ASN A 208 -2.54 24.25 17.04
CA ASN A 208 -1.76 25.29 17.70
C ASN A 208 -1.80 24.98 19.20
N SER A 209 -0.83 24.21 19.66
CA SER A 209 -0.45 24.13 21.06
C SER A 209 0.97 24.67 21.19
N ASP A 210 1.07 25.99 21.08
CA ASP A 210 2.22 26.74 21.58
C ASP A 210 1.72 27.96 22.34
N GLY A 211 1.17 27.68 23.51
CA GLY A 211 1.11 28.61 24.62
C GLY A 211 2.37 28.46 25.43
N GLY A 212 3.50 28.99 24.96
CA GLY A 212 4.71 29.11 25.75
C GLY A 212 4.50 30.22 26.82
N PRO A 213 4.92 30.01 28.07
CA PRO A 213 4.74 30.99 29.14
C PRO A 213 5.58 32.23 28.91
N ASP A 214 4.91 33.37 29.03
CA ASP A 214 5.42 34.71 29.06
C ASP A 214 6.60 34.86 30.04
N LYS A 215 7.76 35.29 29.56
CA LYS A 215 8.93 35.57 30.40
C LYS A 215 8.81 36.97 30.96
N PRO A 216 8.91 37.19 32.30
CA PRO A 216 8.80 38.50 32.88
C PRO A 216 10.02 39.39 32.51
N HIS A 217 9.72 40.61 32.07
CA HIS A 217 10.65 41.71 31.83
C HIS A 217 11.53 41.98 33.07
N ARG A 218 12.83 41.77 32.93
CA ARG A 218 13.84 42.27 33.90
C ARG A 218 14.04 43.77 33.73
N ALA A 219 13.58 44.51 34.71
CA ALA A 219 13.87 45.94 34.88
C ALA A 219 15.38 46.20 34.96
N ARG A 220 15.86 47.11 34.12
CA ARG A 220 17.23 47.66 34.21
C ARG A 220 17.30 48.61 35.43
N ARG A 221 18.12 48.26 36.40
CA ARG A 221 18.56 49.21 37.42
C ARG A 221 19.62 50.12 36.81
N VAL A 222 19.33 51.41 36.80
CA VAL A 222 20.30 52.49 36.60
C VAL A 222 20.98 52.73 37.96
N THR A 223 22.31 52.57 38.04
CA THR A 223 23.13 53.11 39.14
C THR A 223 23.92 54.27 38.61
N GLN A 224 23.61 55.43 39.14
CA GLN A 224 24.49 56.59 39.14
C GLN A 224 25.56 56.41 40.25
N GLY A 225 26.79 56.82 39.96
CA GLY A 225 27.92 56.86 40.87
C GLY A 225 29.20 56.91 40.05
#